data_781c075df2fb2bc2d5664b1e0183d7d8
#
_entry.id   781c075df2fb2bc2d5664b1e0183d7d8
#
_cell.length_a   1.000
_cell.length_b   1.000
_cell.length_c   1.000
_cell.angle_alpha   90.00
_cell.angle_beta   90.00
_cell.angle_gamma   90.00
#
_symmetry.space_group_name_H-M   'P 1'
#
loop_
_entity.id
_entity.type
_entity.pdbx_description
1 polymer ?
#
loop_
_entity_poly.entity_id
_entity_poly.type
_entity_poly.pdbx_seq_one_letter_code
_entity_poly.pdbx_strand_id
1 'polypeptide(L)'
;MTTATTALPTLAEPTASPLEIARLVALHSLCFVLPLSALGFFLTAPHGRAGALAWLLVAVTSLVADWKSAGEKRQPAATLPGWPFDSILYLLFTLQLVNLGLLVQMAATQNFWRMDSFVAWQLMGITSGYSGIVAAHELMHRKAPHRKALARILMGLVLYEHFFSEHLRGHHVRVGTPDDGASARFGERYQAFFRRTVPAQFRSAWRLEARRLGDEDMRWNDPRLLRSRVVHGLVLEWGLAIAIAVIFGWGAFVLWIGQAFVAVRLLECVNFFEHWGLERRGPRISPVDSWDTTSWFTLYTLVGLSRHADHHAYAARPYQQLRHCDESPKLPAGYFGMVLLALAMPQRFERLMTAELKRRQLGPFR
;
A
#
# COMPACT_ATOMS: atom_id res chain seq x y z
N MET A 1 -8.00 10.91 -58.23
CA MET A 1 -8.37 9.60 -57.64
C MET A 1 -8.06 9.68 -56.13
N THR A 2 -9.06 9.98 -55.34
CA THR A 2 -8.99 10.10 -53.90
C THR A 2 -9.31 8.72 -53.29
N THR A 3 -8.31 8.07 -52.73
CA THR A 3 -8.48 6.81 -52.01
C THR A 3 -9.10 7.12 -50.66
N ALA A 4 -10.38 6.80 -50.51
CA ALA A 4 -11.06 6.82 -49.23
C ALA A 4 -10.52 5.66 -48.37
N THR A 5 -9.78 5.99 -47.33
CA THR A 5 -9.37 5.05 -46.28
C THR A 5 -10.60 4.75 -45.43
N THR A 6 -11.27 3.64 -45.69
CA THR A 6 -12.34 3.10 -44.83
C THR A 6 -11.72 2.74 -43.47
N ALA A 7 -11.98 3.53 -42.44
CA ALA A 7 -11.69 3.16 -41.04
C ALA A 7 -12.50 1.90 -40.71
N LEU A 8 -11.80 0.83 -40.34
CA LEU A 8 -12.43 -0.38 -39.82
C LEU A 8 -13.28 -0.03 -38.60
N PRO A 9 -14.50 -0.56 -38.46
CA PRO A 9 -15.32 -0.32 -37.29
C PRO A 9 -14.57 -0.84 -36.03
N THR A 10 -14.32 0.05 -35.08
CA THR A 10 -13.83 -0.33 -33.76
C THR A 10 -14.87 -1.24 -33.13
N LEU A 11 -14.57 -2.53 -33.07
CA LEU A 11 -15.38 -3.48 -32.31
C LEU A 11 -15.54 -2.92 -30.89
N ALA A 12 -16.78 -2.70 -30.45
CA ALA A 12 -17.06 -2.25 -29.10
C ALA A 12 -16.42 -3.26 -28.12
N GLU A 13 -15.57 -2.79 -27.22
CA GLU A 13 -14.94 -3.64 -26.22
C GLU A 13 -16.03 -4.34 -25.40
N PRO A 14 -15.89 -5.66 -25.12
CA PRO A 14 -16.92 -6.41 -24.42
C PRO A 14 -17.16 -5.83 -23.02
N THR A 15 -18.41 -5.49 -22.74
CA THR A 15 -18.85 -5.04 -21.42
C THR A 15 -19.03 -6.24 -20.48
N ALA A 16 -18.59 -6.12 -19.22
CA ALA A 16 -18.81 -7.15 -18.22
C ALA A 16 -20.31 -7.37 -17.95
N SER A 17 -20.73 -8.61 -17.76
CA SER A 17 -22.10 -8.92 -17.37
C SER A 17 -22.38 -8.49 -15.92
N PRO A 18 -23.65 -8.21 -15.53
CA PRO A 18 -24.00 -7.87 -14.15
C PRO A 18 -23.54 -8.94 -13.14
N LEU A 19 -23.60 -10.21 -13.51
CA LEU A 19 -23.14 -11.31 -12.66
C LEU A 19 -21.62 -11.30 -12.46
N GLU A 20 -20.86 -11.01 -13.51
CA GLU A 20 -19.41 -10.85 -13.43
C GLU A 20 -19.02 -9.66 -12.55
N ILE A 21 -19.70 -8.52 -12.69
CA ILE A 21 -19.49 -7.35 -11.84
C ILE A 21 -19.76 -7.70 -10.37
N ALA A 22 -20.91 -8.31 -10.08
CA ALA A 22 -21.27 -8.71 -8.72
C ALA A 22 -20.25 -9.69 -8.12
N ARG A 23 -19.79 -10.66 -8.90
CA ARG A 23 -18.75 -11.60 -8.50
C ARG A 23 -17.43 -10.88 -8.18
N LEU A 24 -16.98 -9.96 -9.02
CA LEU A 24 -15.73 -9.22 -8.80
C LEU A 24 -15.83 -8.31 -7.58
N VAL A 25 -16.96 -7.64 -7.39
CA VAL A 25 -17.24 -6.84 -6.18
C VAL A 25 -17.18 -7.72 -4.93
N ALA A 26 -17.83 -8.89 -4.94
CA ALA A 26 -17.79 -9.84 -3.82
C ALA A 26 -16.36 -10.32 -3.52
N LEU A 27 -15.57 -10.62 -4.56
CA LEU A 27 -14.16 -11.02 -4.40
C LEU A 27 -13.31 -9.89 -3.80
N HIS A 28 -13.40 -8.68 -4.34
CA HIS A 28 -12.66 -7.53 -3.79
C HIS A 28 -13.16 -7.12 -2.39
N SER A 29 -14.36 -7.49 -1.99
CA SER A 29 -14.85 -7.28 -0.61
C SER A 29 -14.10 -8.13 0.44
N LEU A 30 -13.28 -9.10 0.03
CA LEU A 30 -12.37 -9.81 0.94
C LEU A 30 -11.36 -8.85 1.61
N CYS A 31 -11.11 -7.68 1.05
CA CYS A 31 -10.29 -6.63 1.69
C CYS A 31 -10.86 -6.13 3.03
N PHE A 32 -12.15 -6.40 3.32
CA PHE A 32 -12.76 -6.05 4.60
C PHE A 32 -12.44 -7.01 5.74
N VAL A 33 -11.84 -8.17 5.48
CA VAL A 33 -11.54 -9.19 6.52
C VAL A 33 -10.74 -8.59 7.68
N LEU A 34 -9.64 -7.90 7.40
CA LEU A 34 -8.81 -7.29 8.44
C LEU A 34 -9.51 -6.13 9.18
N PRO A 35 -10.07 -5.11 8.50
CA PRO A 35 -10.73 -4.01 9.20
C PRO A 35 -12.01 -4.42 9.93
N LEU A 36 -12.76 -5.42 9.47
CA LEU A 36 -13.91 -5.97 10.21
C LEU A 36 -13.46 -6.80 11.41
N SER A 37 -12.33 -7.51 11.31
CA SER A 37 -11.75 -8.20 12.47
C SER A 37 -11.29 -7.20 13.53
N ALA A 38 -10.66 -6.09 13.14
CA ALA A 38 -10.31 -5.03 14.07
C ALA A 38 -11.56 -4.41 14.73
N LEU A 39 -12.60 -4.13 13.95
CA LEU A 39 -13.87 -3.64 14.46
C LEU A 39 -14.47 -4.62 15.49
N GLY A 40 -14.54 -5.90 15.16
CA GLY A 40 -15.03 -6.95 16.06
C GLY A 40 -14.22 -7.01 17.36
N PHE A 41 -12.89 -6.94 17.28
CA PHE A 41 -12.03 -6.87 18.45
C PHE A 41 -12.40 -5.69 19.35
N PHE A 42 -12.52 -4.49 18.82
CA PHE A 42 -12.83 -3.32 19.64
C PHE A 42 -14.25 -3.35 20.23
N LEU A 43 -15.23 -3.87 19.51
CA LEU A 43 -16.62 -3.94 19.98
C LEU A 43 -16.84 -5.02 21.07
N THR A 44 -15.97 -6.02 21.14
CA THR A 44 -16.06 -7.11 22.11
C THR A 44 -15.08 -6.98 23.28
N ALA A 45 -14.20 -5.98 23.27
CA ALA A 45 -13.28 -5.69 24.37
C ALA A 45 -14.02 -5.27 25.65
N PRO A 46 -13.50 -5.56 26.86
CA PRO A 46 -12.19 -6.15 27.13
C PRO A 46 -12.17 -7.68 27.05
N HIS A 47 -11.00 -8.24 26.68
CA HIS A 47 -10.81 -9.69 26.60
C HIS A 47 -9.92 -10.23 27.73
N GLY A 48 -10.03 -11.53 28.01
CA GLY A 48 -8.98 -12.25 28.72
C GLY A 48 -7.74 -12.45 27.83
N ARG A 49 -6.58 -12.77 28.41
CA ARG A 49 -5.30 -12.90 27.67
C ARG A 49 -5.41 -13.79 26.42
N ALA A 50 -5.97 -15.00 26.57
CA ALA A 50 -6.13 -15.94 25.46
C ALA A 50 -7.12 -15.42 24.41
N GLY A 51 -8.24 -14.82 24.84
CA GLY A 51 -9.23 -14.24 23.95
C GLY A 51 -8.67 -13.08 23.12
N ALA A 52 -7.89 -12.18 23.73
CA ALA A 52 -7.21 -11.12 23.00
C ALA A 52 -6.26 -11.67 21.94
N LEU A 53 -5.38 -12.62 22.30
CA LEU A 53 -4.42 -13.23 21.38
C LEU A 53 -5.09 -13.99 20.24
N ALA A 54 -6.29 -14.57 20.46
CA ALA A 54 -7.04 -15.26 19.41
C ALA A 54 -7.38 -14.36 18.22
N TRP A 55 -7.54 -13.05 18.42
CA TRP A 55 -7.78 -12.11 17.32
C TRP A 55 -6.59 -11.96 16.36
N LEU A 56 -5.37 -12.27 16.79
CA LEU A 56 -4.21 -12.29 15.89
C LEU A 56 -4.23 -13.48 14.91
N LEU A 57 -5.08 -14.49 15.16
CA LEU A 57 -5.25 -15.62 14.25
C LEU A 57 -5.74 -15.17 12.85
N VAL A 58 -6.41 -14.01 12.74
CA VAL A 58 -6.78 -13.46 11.43
C VAL A 58 -5.54 -13.20 10.57
N ALA A 59 -4.45 -12.72 11.13
CA ALA A 59 -3.21 -12.52 10.38
C ALA A 59 -2.54 -13.86 10.01
N VAL A 60 -2.57 -14.83 10.92
CA VAL A 60 -2.04 -16.19 10.66
C VAL A 60 -2.86 -16.91 9.60
N THR A 61 -4.19 -16.84 9.67
CA THR A 61 -5.07 -17.46 8.66
C THR A 61 -4.93 -16.79 7.31
N SER A 62 -4.76 -15.47 7.28
CA SER A 62 -4.47 -14.72 6.04
C SER A 62 -3.15 -15.15 5.41
N LEU A 63 -2.10 -15.33 6.22
CA LEU A 63 -0.81 -15.84 5.76
C LEU A 63 -0.94 -17.26 5.17
N VAL A 64 -1.66 -18.16 5.84
CA VAL A 64 -1.88 -19.53 5.35
C VAL A 64 -2.72 -19.54 4.07
N ALA A 65 -3.77 -18.72 4.01
CA ALA A 65 -4.61 -18.57 2.83
C ALA A 65 -3.81 -18.06 1.63
N ASP A 66 -2.97 -17.06 1.85
CA ASP A 66 -2.10 -16.49 0.82
C ASP A 66 -1.06 -17.48 0.32
N TRP A 67 -0.42 -18.23 1.24
CA TRP A 67 0.59 -19.23 0.90
C TRP A 67 0.03 -20.40 0.09
N LYS A 68 -1.22 -20.79 0.36
CA LYS A 68 -1.94 -21.86 -0.35
C LYS A 68 -2.78 -21.34 -1.53
N SER A 69 -2.72 -20.06 -1.80
CA SER A 69 -3.55 -19.41 -2.81
C SER A 69 -3.26 -19.94 -4.22
N ALA A 70 -4.32 -20.22 -4.96
CA ALA A 70 -4.23 -20.52 -6.38
C ALA A 70 -3.77 -19.29 -7.18
N GLY A 71 -3.21 -19.53 -8.36
CA GLY A 71 -2.83 -18.47 -9.28
C GLY A 71 -4.04 -17.83 -9.96
N GLU A 72 -4.10 -16.51 -10.00
CA GLU A 72 -5.11 -15.73 -10.72
C GLU A 72 -4.47 -14.94 -11.86
N LYS A 73 -4.72 -15.36 -13.10
CA LYS A 73 -4.16 -14.77 -14.32
C LYS A 73 -5.23 -14.19 -15.25
N ARG A 74 -6.50 -14.28 -14.89
CA ARG A 74 -7.59 -13.79 -15.73
C ARG A 74 -7.43 -12.28 -15.95
N GLN A 75 -7.57 -11.89 -17.21
CA GLN A 75 -7.62 -10.48 -17.58
C GLN A 75 -9.00 -9.91 -17.23
N PRO A 76 -9.09 -8.68 -16.74
CA PRO A 76 -10.38 -8.04 -16.50
C PRO A 76 -11.11 -7.80 -17.83
N ALA A 77 -12.42 -7.76 -17.80
CA ALA A 77 -13.22 -7.27 -18.92
C ALA A 77 -12.84 -5.82 -19.25
N ALA A 78 -12.91 -5.46 -20.51
CA ALA A 78 -12.44 -4.15 -20.99
C ALA A 78 -13.16 -2.97 -20.32
N THR A 79 -14.44 -3.13 -19.99
CA THR A 79 -15.24 -2.09 -19.34
C THR A 79 -15.92 -2.62 -18.08
N LEU A 80 -15.46 -2.10 -16.92
CA LEU A 80 -16.08 -2.30 -15.61
C LEU A 80 -16.58 -0.95 -15.08
N PRO A 81 -17.77 -0.88 -14.46
CA PRO A 81 -18.26 0.34 -13.82
C PRO A 81 -17.35 0.72 -12.65
N GLY A 82 -17.07 2.03 -12.49
CA GLY A 82 -16.20 2.48 -11.40
C GLY A 82 -16.87 2.45 -10.02
N TRP A 83 -18.18 2.82 -9.96
CA TRP A 83 -18.85 3.11 -8.70
C TRP A 83 -18.91 1.95 -7.67
N PRO A 84 -19.10 0.65 -8.04
CA PRO A 84 -19.13 -0.40 -7.02
C PRO A 84 -17.76 -0.61 -6.36
N PHE A 85 -16.70 -0.47 -7.15
CA PHE A 85 -15.33 -0.61 -6.69
C PHE A 85 -14.85 0.61 -5.90
N ASP A 86 -15.27 1.82 -6.30
CA ASP A 86 -15.01 3.04 -5.53
C ASP A 86 -15.69 3.01 -4.16
N SER A 87 -16.89 2.39 -4.06
CA SER A 87 -17.58 2.21 -2.78
C SER A 87 -16.78 1.36 -1.80
N ILE A 88 -16.05 0.34 -2.27
CA ILE A 88 -15.14 -0.45 -1.43
C ILE A 88 -14.05 0.46 -0.80
N LEU A 89 -13.45 1.36 -1.59
CA LEU A 89 -12.42 2.27 -1.09
C LEU A 89 -12.98 3.25 -0.04
N TYR A 90 -14.19 3.77 -0.25
CA TYR A 90 -14.84 4.66 0.71
C TYR A 90 -15.22 3.94 2.01
N LEU A 91 -15.66 2.68 1.92
CA LEU A 91 -15.93 1.85 3.10
C LEU A 91 -14.65 1.52 3.87
N LEU A 92 -13.53 1.21 3.17
CA LEU A 92 -12.22 1.03 3.81
C LEU A 92 -11.77 2.30 4.54
N PHE A 93 -11.94 3.48 3.90
CA PHE A 93 -11.67 4.77 4.54
C PHE A 93 -12.49 4.94 5.83
N THR A 94 -13.79 4.69 5.77
CA THR A 94 -14.69 4.83 6.92
C THR A 94 -14.31 3.87 8.05
N LEU A 95 -14.07 2.58 7.72
CA LEU A 95 -13.65 1.57 8.70
C LEU A 95 -12.30 1.92 9.35
N GLN A 96 -11.36 2.51 8.58
CA GLN A 96 -10.10 2.96 9.14
C GLN A 96 -10.29 4.05 10.19
N LEU A 97 -11.16 5.04 9.92
CA LEU A 97 -11.47 6.10 10.90
C LEU A 97 -12.17 5.55 12.14
N VAL A 98 -13.17 4.69 11.95
CA VAL A 98 -13.92 4.07 13.05
C VAL A 98 -12.98 3.25 13.94
N ASN A 99 -12.16 2.38 13.35
CA ASN A 99 -11.24 1.52 14.10
C ASN A 99 -10.17 2.32 14.85
N LEU A 100 -9.65 3.40 14.26
CA LEU A 100 -8.71 4.28 14.96
C LEU A 100 -9.38 5.06 16.08
N GLY A 101 -10.62 5.51 15.91
CA GLY A 101 -11.41 6.11 16.98
C GLY A 101 -11.62 5.16 18.16
N LEU A 102 -11.97 3.89 17.86
CA LEU A 102 -12.13 2.85 18.88
C LEU A 102 -10.80 2.48 19.56
N LEU A 103 -9.68 2.45 18.84
CA LEU A 103 -8.34 2.29 19.42
C LEU A 103 -8.04 3.37 20.47
N VAL A 104 -8.27 4.64 20.11
CA VAL A 104 -8.04 5.78 20.99
C VAL A 104 -8.98 5.72 22.20
N GLN A 105 -10.26 5.42 22.00
CA GLN A 105 -11.26 5.28 23.07
C GLN A 105 -10.86 4.14 24.04
N MET A 106 -10.51 2.97 23.50
CA MET A 106 -10.05 1.83 24.31
C MET A 106 -8.81 2.21 25.13
N ALA A 107 -7.83 2.87 24.51
CA ALA A 107 -6.60 3.29 25.19
C ALA A 107 -6.86 4.32 26.30
N ALA A 108 -7.86 5.18 26.17
CA ALA A 108 -8.25 6.16 27.18
C ALA A 108 -8.99 5.55 28.37
N THR A 109 -9.69 4.42 28.16
CA THR A 109 -10.57 3.82 29.17
C THR A 109 -10.01 2.58 29.84
N GLN A 110 -9.00 1.94 29.25
CA GLN A 110 -8.41 0.70 29.73
C GLN A 110 -6.96 0.91 30.21
N ASN A 111 -6.51 -0.01 31.08
CA ASN A 111 -5.12 -0.03 31.49
C ASN A 111 -4.21 -0.39 30.31
N PHE A 112 -3.25 0.47 30.02
CA PHE A 112 -2.29 0.32 28.91
C PHE A 112 -1.55 -1.03 28.91
N TRP A 113 -1.27 -1.61 30.08
CA TRP A 113 -0.51 -2.85 30.22
C TRP A 113 -1.33 -4.13 30.04
N ARG A 114 -2.58 -4.02 29.62
CA ARG A 114 -3.41 -5.18 29.26
C ARG A 114 -2.96 -5.81 27.95
N MET A 115 -3.23 -7.12 27.80
CA MET A 115 -3.02 -7.82 26.53
C MET A 115 -3.82 -7.21 25.37
N ASP A 116 -5.00 -6.68 25.67
CA ASP A 116 -5.80 -5.96 24.67
C ASP A 116 -5.04 -4.81 24.03
N SER A 117 -4.25 -4.03 24.77
CA SER A 117 -3.47 -2.92 24.23
C SER A 117 -2.39 -3.41 23.25
N PHE A 118 -1.71 -4.51 23.59
CA PHE A 118 -0.73 -5.12 22.70
C PHE A 118 -1.37 -5.64 21.42
N VAL A 119 -2.49 -6.38 21.54
CA VAL A 119 -3.21 -6.93 20.38
C VAL A 119 -3.83 -5.83 19.55
N ALA A 120 -4.45 -4.81 20.16
CA ALA A 120 -4.97 -3.64 19.48
C ALA A 120 -3.90 -2.95 18.63
N TRP A 121 -2.72 -2.73 19.21
CA TRP A 121 -1.59 -2.14 18.50
C TRP A 121 -1.21 -2.95 17.26
N GLN A 122 -1.01 -4.26 17.39
CA GLN A 122 -0.61 -5.14 16.29
C GLN A 122 -1.72 -5.24 15.23
N LEU A 123 -2.94 -5.54 15.66
CA LEU A 123 -4.08 -5.72 14.77
C LEU A 123 -4.39 -4.44 14.00
N MET A 124 -4.37 -3.28 14.69
CA MET A 124 -4.62 -2.00 14.05
C MET A 124 -3.49 -1.61 13.10
N GLY A 125 -2.22 -1.86 13.46
CA GLY A 125 -1.09 -1.60 12.59
C GLY A 125 -1.12 -2.45 11.32
N ILE A 126 -1.47 -3.74 11.44
CA ILE A 126 -1.67 -4.64 10.29
C ILE A 126 -2.83 -4.14 9.41
N THR A 127 -3.95 -3.77 10.04
CA THR A 127 -5.13 -3.24 9.32
C THR A 127 -4.80 -1.92 8.61
N SER A 128 -4.13 -1.00 9.29
CA SER A 128 -3.70 0.28 8.68
C SER A 128 -2.76 0.06 7.50
N GLY A 129 -1.84 -0.92 7.57
CA GLY A 129 -0.94 -1.26 6.48
C GLY A 129 -1.65 -1.90 5.29
N TYR A 130 -2.37 -3.00 5.52
CA TYR A 130 -2.98 -3.79 4.45
C TYR A 130 -4.34 -3.29 3.94
N SER A 131 -4.99 -2.39 4.65
CA SER A 131 -6.29 -1.84 4.23
C SER A 131 -6.24 -0.32 4.08
N GLY A 132 -5.80 0.41 5.11
CA GLY A 132 -5.75 1.87 5.10
C GLY A 132 -4.77 2.42 4.05
N ILE A 133 -3.52 1.97 4.07
CA ILE A 133 -2.49 2.42 3.11
C ILE A 133 -2.81 1.94 1.70
N VAL A 134 -3.30 0.70 1.52
CA VAL A 134 -3.67 0.17 0.20
C VAL A 134 -4.83 0.97 -0.41
N ALA A 135 -5.85 1.33 0.38
CA ALA A 135 -6.91 2.22 -0.07
C ALA A 135 -6.37 3.62 -0.41
N ALA A 136 -5.46 4.17 0.41
CA ALA A 136 -4.80 5.45 0.14
C ALA A 136 -4.01 5.42 -1.16
N HIS A 137 -3.26 4.34 -1.40
CA HIS A 137 -2.46 4.13 -2.61
C HIS A 137 -3.34 4.18 -3.86
N GLU A 138 -4.46 3.47 -3.88
CA GLU A 138 -5.38 3.50 -5.02
C GLU A 138 -6.05 4.88 -5.19
N LEU A 139 -6.48 5.52 -4.09
CA LEU A 139 -7.11 6.84 -4.13
C LEU A 139 -6.18 7.95 -4.59
N MET A 140 -4.88 7.90 -4.29
CA MET A 140 -3.93 8.94 -4.69
C MET A 140 -3.69 8.98 -6.21
N HIS A 141 -3.86 7.86 -6.90
CA HIS A 141 -3.76 7.77 -8.36
C HIS A 141 -5.01 8.25 -9.10
N ARG A 142 -6.12 8.47 -8.39
CA ARG A 142 -7.36 8.97 -8.99
C ARG A 142 -7.27 10.45 -9.34
N LYS A 143 -7.94 10.88 -10.42
CA LYS A 143 -7.91 12.27 -10.89
C LYS A 143 -8.65 13.24 -9.95
N ALA A 144 -9.76 12.81 -9.36
CA ALA A 144 -10.66 13.65 -8.58
C ALA A 144 -9.99 14.21 -7.30
N PRO A 145 -10.03 15.55 -7.05
CA PRO A 145 -9.36 16.16 -5.91
C PRO A 145 -9.81 15.60 -4.55
N HIS A 146 -11.09 15.31 -4.36
CA HIS A 146 -11.59 14.74 -3.10
C HIS A 146 -10.98 13.36 -2.82
N ARG A 147 -10.77 12.50 -3.82
CA ARG A 147 -10.12 11.19 -3.66
C ARG A 147 -8.67 11.34 -3.19
N LYS A 148 -7.96 12.30 -3.76
CA LYS A 148 -6.60 12.64 -3.32
C LYS A 148 -6.57 13.18 -1.89
N ALA A 149 -7.59 13.95 -1.49
CA ALA A 149 -7.72 14.42 -0.11
C ALA A 149 -7.93 13.24 0.86
N LEU A 150 -8.80 12.27 0.53
CA LEU A 150 -9.00 11.06 1.33
C LEU A 150 -7.70 10.23 1.44
N ALA A 151 -6.95 10.09 0.35
CA ALA A 151 -5.65 9.42 0.37
C ALA A 151 -4.66 10.10 1.33
N ARG A 152 -4.55 11.42 1.28
CA ARG A 152 -3.69 12.20 2.17
C ARG A 152 -4.10 12.06 3.64
N ILE A 153 -5.41 12.06 3.92
CA ILE A 153 -5.91 11.80 5.28
C ILE A 153 -5.47 10.42 5.75
N LEU A 154 -5.71 9.36 4.97
CA LEU A 154 -5.30 7.99 5.32
C LEU A 154 -3.79 7.89 5.58
N MET A 155 -2.96 8.51 4.75
CA MET A 155 -1.50 8.52 4.96
C MET A 155 -1.11 9.33 6.21
N GLY A 156 -1.79 10.43 6.50
CA GLY A 156 -1.60 11.22 7.72
C GLY A 156 -1.96 10.45 8.99
N LEU A 157 -2.96 9.55 8.94
CA LEU A 157 -3.35 8.69 10.06
C LEU A 157 -2.27 7.66 10.46
N VAL A 158 -1.32 7.41 9.58
CA VAL A 158 -0.15 6.56 9.82
C VAL A 158 1.17 7.35 9.86
N LEU A 159 1.11 8.67 10.00
CA LEU A 159 2.27 9.58 10.08
C LEU A 159 3.21 9.46 8.87
N TYR A 160 2.65 9.31 7.68
CA TYR A 160 3.42 9.08 6.46
C TYR A 160 2.84 9.81 5.23
N GLU A 161 2.24 11.01 5.44
CA GLU A 161 1.56 11.79 4.38
C GLU A 161 2.51 12.23 3.27
N HIS A 162 3.77 12.48 3.58
CA HIS A 162 4.78 12.86 2.60
C HIS A 162 4.97 11.78 1.50
N PHE A 163 4.61 10.52 1.77
CA PHE A 163 4.56 9.44 0.79
C PHE A 163 3.66 9.77 -0.40
N PHE A 164 2.57 10.52 -0.19
CA PHE A 164 1.72 10.99 -1.29
C PHE A 164 2.51 11.77 -2.36
N SER A 165 3.38 12.66 -1.94
CA SER A 165 4.20 13.46 -2.85
C SER A 165 5.34 12.66 -3.45
N GLU A 166 6.00 11.84 -2.64
CA GLU A 166 7.10 10.99 -3.08
C GLU A 166 6.64 9.91 -4.05
N HIS A 167 5.57 9.20 -3.72
CA HIS A 167 5.06 8.11 -4.53
C HIS A 167 4.66 8.57 -5.95
N LEU A 168 3.87 9.64 -6.05
CA LEU A 168 3.35 10.12 -7.33
C LEU A 168 4.39 10.82 -8.21
N ARG A 169 5.35 11.53 -7.62
CA ARG A 169 6.28 12.40 -8.36
C ARG A 169 7.75 12.00 -8.23
N GLY A 170 8.04 11.15 -7.28
CA GLY A 170 9.36 10.57 -7.05
C GLY A 170 9.42 9.15 -7.58
N HIS A 171 8.86 8.21 -6.83
CA HIS A 171 8.92 6.79 -7.09
C HIS A 171 8.38 6.39 -8.48
N HIS A 172 7.14 6.75 -8.84
CA HIS A 172 6.58 6.44 -10.17
C HIS A 172 7.35 7.02 -11.36
N VAL A 173 8.20 8.00 -11.12
CA VAL A 173 9.07 8.56 -12.17
C VAL A 173 10.41 7.82 -12.21
N ARG A 174 10.93 7.43 -11.04
CA ARG A 174 12.31 6.95 -10.87
C ARG A 174 12.44 5.46 -10.58
N VAL A 175 11.33 4.71 -10.48
CA VAL A 175 11.34 3.28 -10.13
C VAL A 175 12.40 2.52 -10.92
N GLY A 176 13.16 1.68 -10.24
CA GLY A 176 14.26 0.88 -10.81
C GLY A 176 15.51 1.68 -11.20
N THR A 177 15.61 2.97 -10.84
CA THR A 177 16.85 3.76 -11.02
C THR A 177 17.57 3.96 -9.68
N PRO A 178 18.89 4.30 -9.70
CA PRO A 178 19.65 4.60 -8.48
C PRO A 178 19.09 5.76 -7.65
N ASP A 179 18.32 6.67 -8.29
CA ASP A 179 17.73 7.85 -7.66
C ASP A 179 16.41 7.56 -6.94
N ASP A 180 15.87 6.35 -7.11
CA ASP A 180 14.66 5.94 -6.40
C ASP A 180 14.99 5.39 -5.01
N GLY A 181 14.58 6.13 -3.99
CA GLY A 181 14.73 5.71 -2.59
C GLY A 181 13.96 4.43 -2.25
N ALA A 182 12.84 4.17 -2.92
CA ALA A 182 11.95 3.05 -2.68
C ALA A 182 12.34 1.77 -3.45
N SER A 183 13.27 1.83 -4.40
CA SER A 183 13.82 0.63 -5.05
C SER A 183 14.88 -0.03 -4.18
N ALA A 184 14.67 -1.30 -3.82
CA ALA A 184 15.61 -2.09 -3.03
C ALA A 184 16.72 -2.65 -3.94
N ARG A 185 17.97 -2.56 -3.49
CA ARG A 185 19.14 -3.00 -4.24
C ARG A 185 19.28 -4.52 -4.21
N PHE A 186 19.89 -5.09 -5.23
CA PHE A 186 20.25 -6.52 -5.20
C PHE A 186 21.14 -6.84 -3.98
N GLY A 187 20.79 -7.88 -3.23
CA GLY A 187 21.50 -8.28 -2.00
C GLY A 187 21.16 -7.43 -0.77
N GLU A 188 20.38 -6.35 -0.92
CA GLU A 188 19.97 -5.52 0.23
C GLU A 188 18.98 -6.29 1.11
N ARG A 189 19.18 -6.24 2.44
CA ARG A 189 18.26 -6.80 3.43
C ARG A 189 17.23 -5.77 3.87
N TYR A 190 16.04 -6.22 4.24
CA TYR A 190 14.93 -5.34 4.61
C TYR A 190 15.30 -4.29 5.68
N GLN A 191 16.03 -4.66 6.74
CA GLN A 191 16.38 -3.71 7.80
C GLN A 191 17.32 -2.59 7.30
N ALA A 192 18.23 -2.91 6.40
CA ALA A 192 19.12 -1.90 5.77
C ALA A 192 18.30 -1.00 4.84
N PHE A 193 17.45 -1.60 4.02
CA PHE A 193 16.51 -0.89 3.16
C PHE A 193 15.63 0.06 3.96
N PHE A 194 14.94 -0.40 5.01
CA PHE A 194 14.05 0.42 5.83
C PHE A 194 14.75 1.65 6.41
N ARG A 195 15.95 1.48 6.98
CA ARG A 195 16.74 2.60 7.53
C ARG A 195 17.16 3.61 6.47
N ARG A 196 17.38 3.15 5.24
CA ARG A 196 17.76 4.00 4.10
C ARG A 196 16.55 4.68 3.47
N THR A 197 15.50 3.92 3.21
CA THR A 197 14.37 4.37 2.40
C THR A 197 13.52 5.42 3.12
N VAL A 198 13.16 5.22 4.38
CA VAL A 198 12.29 6.14 5.12
C VAL A 198 12.82 7.58 5.14
N PRO A 199 14.05 7.86 5.58
CA PRO A 199 14.57 9.23 5.51
C PRO A 199 14.87 9.71 4.08
N ALA A 200 15.13 8.82 3.13
CA ALA A 200 15.36 9.20 1.74
C ALA A 200 14.07 9.67 1.07
N GLN A 201 12.95 8.97 1.28
CA GLN A 201 11.64 9.35 0.77
C GLN A 201 11.15 10.67 1.35
N PHE A 202 11.34 10.90 2.66
CA PHE A 202 11.01 12.18 3.27
C PHE A 202 11.81 13.33 2.64
N ARG A 203 13.14 13.19 2.52
CA ARG A 203 13.99 14.21 1.88
C ARG A 203 13.60 14.45 0.42
N SER A 204 13.25 13.39 -0.32
CA SER A 204 12.80 13.51 -1.69
C SER A 204 11.45 14.24 -1.78
N ALA A 205 10.46 13.88 -0.96
CA ALA A 205 9.18 14.58 -0.89
C ALA A 205 9.36 16.08 -0.59
N TRP A 206 10.25 16.40 0.34
CA TRP A 206 10.60 17.79 0.68
C TRP A 206 11.17 18.53 -0.53
N ARG A 207 12.17 17.97 -1.21
CA ARG A 207 12.77 18.57 -2.41
C ARG A 207 11.78 18.71 -3.56
N LEU A 208 10.92 17.71 -3.78
CA LEU A 208 9.86 17.77 -4.80
C LEU A 208 8.87 18.91 -4.53
N GLU A 209 8.52 19.16 -3.27
CA GLU A 209 7.67 20.29 -2.91
C GLU A 209 8.40 21.62 -2.98
N ALA A 210 9.65 21.71 -2.54
CA ALA A 210 10.49 22.91 -2.65
C ALA A 210 10.65 23.32 -4.13
N ARG A 211 10.97 22.35 -5.02
CA ARG A 211 11.01 22.57 -6.48
C ARG A 211 9.68 23.06 -7.05
N ARG A 212 8.54 22.50 -6.60
CA ARG A 212 7.20 22.96 -6.98
C ARG A 212 6.94 24.42 -6.57
N LEU A 213 7.53 24.85 -5.46
CA LEU A 213 7.42 26.21 -4.95
C LEU A 213 8.46 27.18 -5.54
N GLY A 214 9.28 26.68 -6.49
CA GLY A 214 10.20 27.49 -7.31
C GLY A 214 11.66 27.49 -6.87
N ASP A 215 12.05 26.65 -5.87
CA ASP A 215 13.42 26.60 -5.39
C ASP A 215 13.70 25.25 -4.70
N GLU A 216 14.55 24.43 -5.31
CA GLU A 216 14.87 23.08 -4.80
C GLU A 216 15.67 23.13 -3.48
N ASP A 217 16.50 24.15 -3.31
CA ASP A 217 17.36 24.34 -2.15
C ASP A 217 16.73 25.27 -1.09
N MET A 218 15.40 25.37 -1.13
CA MET A 218 14.61 26.22 -0.23
C MET A 218 14.95 25.97 1.24
N ARG A 219 15.29 27.02 1.96
CA ARG A 219 15.59 26.96 3.39
C ARG A 219 14.36 26.54 4.19
N TRP A 220 14.56 25.82 5.29
CA TRP A 220 13.49 25.31 6.15
C TRP A 220 12.58 26.40 6.76
N ASN A 221 13.03 27.67 6.82
CA ASN A 221 12.29 28.83 7.34
C ASN A 221 11.72 29.73 6.22
N ASP A 222 11.75 29.29 4.96
CA ASP A 222 11.17 30.07 3.86
C ASP A 222 9.64 30.13 3.98
N PRO A 223 9.01 31.32 3.95
CA PRO A 223 7.56 31.46 4.09
C PRO A 223 6.76 30.75 3.00
N ARG A 224 7.35 30.49 1.82
CA ARG A 224 6.71 29.70 0.76
C ARG A 224 6.38 28.28 1.21
N LEU A 225 7.09 27.74 2.22
CA LEU A 225 6.82 26.42 2.81
C LEU A 225 5.43 26.32 3.45
N LEU A 226 4.79 27.42 3.83
CA LEU A 226 3.39 27.44 4.27
C LEU A 226 2.42 26.94 3.17
N ARG A 227 2.86 26.90 1.91
CA ARG A 227 2.11 26.32 0.79
C ARG A 227 2.56 24.88 0.44
N SER A 228 3.49 24.32 1.19
CA SER A 228 3.99 22.97 0.98
C SER A 228 2.98 21.94 1.47
N ARG A 229 2.70 20.95 0.61
CA ARG A 229 1.85 19.80 0.96
C ARG A 229 2.48 18.96 2.07
N VAL A 230 3.81 18.81 2.04
CA VAL A 230 4.56 18.08 3.07
C VAL A 230 4.43 18.78 4.42
N VAL A 231 4.54 20.11 4.47
CA VAL A 231 4.34 20.87 5.72
C VAL A 231 2.90 20.71 6.21
N HIS A 232 1.91 20.82 5.33
CA HIS A 232 0.50 20.58 5.71
C HIS A 232 0.30 19.15 6.24
N GLY A 233 0.94 18.14 5.63
CA GLY A 233 0.94 16.77 6.11
C GLY A 233 1.51 16.66 7.52
N LEU A 234 2.69 17.21 7.77
CA LEU A 234 3.32 17.21 9.10
C LEU A 234 2.47 17.89 10.17
N VAL A 235 1.82 19.02 9.82
CA VAL A 235 0.90 19.71 10.74
C VAL A 235 -0.31 18.83 11.06
N LEU A 236 -0.89 18.16 10.06
CA LEU A 236 -2.00 17.24 10.27
C LEU A 236 -1.57 16.06 11.17
N GLU A 237 -0.46 15.41 10.84
CA GLU A 237 0.06 14.22 11.53
C GLU A 237 0.38 14.50 13.00
N TRP A 238 1.24 15.49 13.24
CA TRP A 238 1.70 15.80 14.60
C TRP A 238 0.67 16.59 15.37
N GLY A 239 -0.13 17.43 14.72
CA GLY A 239 -1.26 18.12 15.35
C GLY A 239 -2.27 17.11 15.90
N LEU A 240 -2.63 16.06 15.09
CA LEU A 240 -3.53 15.00 15.52
C LEU A 240 -2.89 14.15 16.65
N ALA A 241 -1.62 13.77 16.51
CA ALA A 241 -0.92 12.99 17.53
C ALA A 241 -0.83 13.72 18.88
N ILE A 242 -0.53 15.02 18.85
CA ILE A 242 -0.51 15.87 20.05
C ILE A 242 -1.93 16.01 20.63
N ALA A 243 -2.93 16.23 19.79
CA ALA A 243 -4.32 16.31 20.26
C ALA A 243 -4.76 14.99 20.95
N ILE A 244 -4.39 13.84 20.40
CA ILE A 244 -4.63 12.53 21.03
C ILE A 244 -3.93 12.44 22.39
N ALA A 245 -2.65 12.87 22.48
CA ALA A 245 -1.91 12.86 23.73
C ALA A 245 -2.57 13.73 24.82
N VAL A 246 -3.03 14.93 24.44
CA VAL A 246 -3.61 15.91 25.36
C VAL A 246 -5.02 15.50 25.81
N ILE A 247 -5.85 15.01 24.88
CA ILE A 247 -7.28 14.73 25.14
C ILE A 247 -7.46 13.33 25.75
N PHE A 248 -6.73 12.32 25.24
CA PHE A 248 -6.93 10.90 25.57
C PHE A 248 -5.77 10.31 26.39
N GLY A 249 -4.71 11.08 26.63
CA GLY A 249 -3.58 10.69 27.44
C GLY A 249 -2.47 9.93 26.71
N TRP A 250 -1.38 9.69 27.44
CA TRP A 250 -0.15 9.11 26.92
C TRP A 250 -0.32 7.68 26.34
N GLY A 251 -1.16 6.85 26.96
CA GLY A 251 -1.43 5.49 26.46
C GLY A 251 -2.01 5.49 25.05
N ALA A 252 -2.96 6.38 24.79
CA ALA A 252 -3.56 6.54 23.45
C ALA A 252 -2.54 7.03 22.42
N PHE A 253 -1.70 7.99 22.80
CA PHE A 253 -0.60 8.47 21.96
C PHE A 253 0.37 7.35 21.60
N VAL A 254 0.80 6.54 22.55
CA VAL A 254 1.74 5.43 22.31
C VAL A 254 1.13 4.38 21.38
N LEU A 255 -0.14 4.00 21.58
CA LEU A 255 -0.81 3.06 20.68
C LEU A 255 -1.01 3.64 19.28
N TRP A 256 -1.29 4.94 19.18
CA TRP A 256 -1.38 5.64 17.89
C TRP A 256 -0.06 5.61 17.12
N ILE A 257 1.05 6.01 17.74
CA ILE A 257 2.38 5.97 17.14
C ILE A 257 2.76 4.53 16.79
N GLY A 258 2.46 3.59 17.69
CA GLY A 258 2.78 2.19 17.52
C GLY A 258 2.08 1.56 16.31
N GLN A 259 0.76 1.81 16.11
CA GLN A 259 0.05 1.30 14.93
C GLN A 259 0.61 1.92 13.64
N ALA A 260 0.93 3.22 13.64
CA ALA A 260 1.54 3.89 12.50
C ALA A 260 2.90 3.27 12.14
N PHE A 261 3.74 3.00 13.13
CA PHE A 261 5.02 2.33 12.93
C PHE A 261 4.88 0.94 12.30
N VAL A 262 3.92 0.12 12.74
CA VAL A 262 3.66 -1.19 12.14
C VAL A 262 3.17 -1.03 10.70
N ALA A 263 2.25 -0.10 10.45
CA ALA A 263 1.71 0.16 9.12
C ALA A 263 2.81 0.60 8.12
N VAL A 264 3.66 1.55 8.51
CA VAL A 264 4.77 2.02 7.68
C VAL A 264 5.80 0.90 7.45
N ARG A 265 6.09 0.08 8.46
CA ARG A 265 6.96 -1.08 8.27
C ARG A 265 6.42 -2.07 7.25
N LEU A 266 5.11 -2.29 7.22
CA LEU A 266 4.47 -3.15 6.22
C LEU A 266 4.51 -2.51 4.83
N LEU A 267 4.20 -1.21 4.70
CA LEU A 267 4.33 -0.47 3.45
C LEU A 267 5.74 -0.60 2.86
N GLU A 268 6.75 -0.31 3.68
CA GLU A 268 8.13 -0.35 3.21
C GLU A 268 8.62 -1.80 2.94
N CYS A 269 8.04 -2.80 3.60
CA CYS A 269 8.30 -4.19 3.27
C CYS A 269 7.71 -4.57 1.91
N VAL A 270 6.55 -4.00 1.56
CA VAL A 270 5.94 -4.14 0.24
C VAL A 270 6.81 -3.47 -0.82
N ASN A 271 7.19 -2.20 -0.65
CA ASN A 271 8.13 -1.50 -1.55
C ASN A 271 9.44 -2.29 -1.72
N PHE A 272 9.96 -2.88 -0.63
CA PHE A 272 11.18 -3.66 -0.65
C PHE A 272 11.11 -4.84 -1.61
N PHE A 273 10.09 -5.70 -1.51
CA PHE A 273 10.04 -6.88 -2.36
C PHE A 273 9.48 -6.60 -3.76
N GLU A 274 8.67 -5.55 -3.95
CA GLU A 274 8.15 -5.16 -5.27
C GLU A 274 9.22 -4.64 -6.21
N HIS A 275 10.37 -4.19 -5.69
CA HIS A 275 11.45 -3.60 -6.50
C HIS A 275 12.83 -4.22 -6.23
N TRP A 276 12.92 -5.28 -5.40
CA TRP A 276 14.19 -5.88 -5.00
C TRP A 276 15.02 -6.36 -6.18
N GLY A 277 16.23 -5.79 -6.31
CA GLY A 277 17.23 -6.20 -7.28
C GLY A 277 16.89 -5.90 -8.75
N LEU A 278 15.81 -5.16 -9.02
CA LEU A 278 15.46 -4.72 -10.37
C LEU A 278 16.15 -3.41 -10.71
N GLU A 279 16.59 -3.30 -11.98
CA GLU A 279 17.23 -2.12 -12.54
C GLU A 279 16.57 -1.77 -13.87
N ARG A 280 16.00 -0.59 -13.96
CA ARG A 280 15.40 -0.06 -15.18
C ARG A 280 16.50 0.43 -16.14
N ARG A 281 16.47 -0.02 -17.38
CA ARG A 281 17.42 0.40 -18.42
C ARG A 281 16.82 1.35 -19.46
N GLY A 282 15.51 1.30 -19.63
CA GLY A 282 14.80 2.14 -20.61
C GLY A 282 14.31 3.46 -20.04
N PRO A 283 13.98 4.43 -20.88
CA PRO A 283 13.43 5.72 -20.45
C PRO A 283 11.98 5.58 -19.94
N ARG A 284 11.28 4.54 -20.35
CA ARG A 284 9.90 4.25 -19.93
C ARG A 284 9.87 3.07 -18.98
N ILE A 285 8.97 3.15 -18.00
CA ILE A 285 8.68 2.03 -17.11
C ILE A 285 7.95 0.94 -17.90
N SER A 286 8.32 -0.29 -17.66
CA SER A 286 7.75 -1.49 -18.27
C SER A 286 7.40 -2.53 -17.21
N PRO A 287 6.57 -3.54 -17.53
CA PRO A 287 6.20 -4.56 -16.55
C PRO A 287 7.37 -5.37 -15.95
N VAL A 288 8.54 -5.39 -16.61
CA VAL A 288 9.73 -6.08 -16.07
C VAL A 288 10.48 -5.28 -15.00
N ASP A 289 10.10 -4.02 -14.76
CA ASP A 289 10.74 -3.14 -13.78
C ASP A 289 10.09 -3.22 -12.39
N SER A 290 9.09 -4.10 -12.22
CA SER A 290 8.43 -4.36 -10.94
C SER A 290 8.09 -5.84 -10.78
N TRP A 291 8.17 -6.34 -9.55
CA TRP A 291 7.72 -7.68 -9.20
C TRP A 291 6.19 -7.72 -9.08
N ASP A 292 5.64 -8.87 -9.39
CA ASP A 292 4.21 -9.15 -9.45
C ASP A 292 3.93 -10.52 -8.82
N THR A 293 2.72 -10.77 -8.36
CA THR A 293 2.32 -12.11 -7.91
C THR A 293 0.98 -12.52 -8.50
N THR A 294 0.83 -13.80 -8.73
CA THR A 294 -0.46 -14.39 -9.17
C THR A 294 -1.35 -14.82 -8.00
N SER A 295 -0.94 -14.59 -6.74
CA SER A 295 -1.77 -14.97 -5.59
C SER A 295 -3.19 -14.42 -5.71
N TRP A 296 -4.18 -15.30 -5.80
CA TRP A 296 -5.59 -14.95 -5.79
C TRP A 296 -5.97 -14.21 -4.50
N PHE A 297 -5.47 -14.70 -3.35
CA PHE A 297 -5.77 -14.11 -2.06
C PHE A 297 -5.25 -12.67 -1.97
N THR A 298 -3.98 -12.45 -2.30
CA THR A 298 -3.39 -11.10 -2.32
C THR A 298 -4.13 -10.17 -3.28
N LEU A 299 -4.48 -10.65 -4.49
CA LEU A 299 -5.18 -9.82 -5.48
C LEU A 299 -6.47 -9.22 -4.92
N TYR A 300 -7.29 -10.02 -4.26
CA TYR A 300 -8.61 -9.60 -3.82
C TYR A 300 -8.63 -9.00 -2.42
N THR A 301 -7.69 -9.33 -1.56
CA THR A 301 -7.60 -8.74 -0.22
C THR A 301 -6.85 -7.41 -0.18
N LEU A 302 -5.97 -7.15 -1.14
CA LEU A 302 -5.16 -5.93 -1.21
C LEU A 302 -5.54 -5.05 -2.43
N VAL A 303 -6.82 -5.00 -2.77
CA VAL A 303 -7.35 -4.06 -3.78
C VAL A 303 -6.50 -4.06 -5.06
N GLY A 304 -6.22 -5.24 -5.60
CA GLY A 304 -5.48 -5.39 -6.86
C GLY A 304 -3.98 -5.07 -6.82
N LEU A 305 -3.44 -4.66 -5.67
CA LEU A 305 -2.04 -4.21 -5.55
C LEU A 305 -1.01 -5.24 -6.05
N SER A 306 -1.34 -6.54 -6.01
CA SER A 306 -0.46 -7.61 -6.51
C SER A 306 -0.17 -7.54 -8.02
N ARG A 307 -0.97 -6.81 -8.79
CA ARG A 307 -0.72 -6.51 -10.21
C ARG A 307 0.13 -5.25 -10.37
N HIS A 308 1.18 -5.18 -9.58
CA HIS A 308 2.02 -4.02 -9.39
C HIS A 308 2.80 -3.62 -10.66
N ALA A 309 3.16 -4.60 -11.48
CA ALA A 309 3.84 -4.39 -12.75
C ALA A 309 2.96 -3.59 -13.74
N ASP A 310 1.68 -3.92 -13.85
CA ASP A 310 0.74 -3.18 -14.69
C ASP A 310 0.39 -1.82 -14.08
N HIS A 311 0.32 -1.74 -12.73
CA HIS A 311 0.12 -0.49 -12.02
C HIS A 311 1.23 0.53 -12.33
N HIS A 312 2.50 0.12 -12.28
CA HIS A 312 3.61 1.01 -12.63
C HIS A 312 3.62 1.43 -14.11
N ALA A 313 3.30 0.50 -15.01
CA ALA A 313 3.23 0.82 -16.42
C ALA A 313 2.04 1.76 -16.77
N TYR A 314 0.95 1.68 -16.00
CA TYR A 314 -0.31 2.39 -16.24
C TYR A 314 -0.95 2.90 -14.95
N ALA A 315 -0.26 3.75 -14.21
CA ALA A 315 -0.62 4.20 -12.85
C ALA A 315 -2.04 4.81 -12.69
N ALA A 316 -2.64 5.30 -13.76
CA ALA A 316 -4.01 5.83 -13.75
C ALA A 316 -5.09 4.74 -13.93
N ARG A 317 -4.71 3.48 -14.21
CA ARG A 317 -5.65 2.37 -14.38
C ARG A 317 -6.23 1.99 -13.03
N PRO A 318 -7.58 1.95 -12.88
CA PRO A 318 -8.19 1.58 -11.62
C PRO A 318 -7.95 0.10 -11.29
N TYR A 319 -7.84 -0.22 -10.01
CA TYR A 319 -7.41 -1.51 -9.52
C TYR A 319 -8.20 -2.71 -10.07
N GLN A 320 -9.51 -2.55 -10.30
CA GLN A 320 -10.36 -3.59 -10.88
C GLN A 320 -10.07 -3.85 -12.36
N GLN A 321 -9.30 -2.99 -13.01
CA GLN A 321 -8.91 -3.09 -14.41
C GLN A 321 -7.42 -3.40 -14.60
N LEU A 322 -6.66 -3.56 -13.52
CA LEU A 322 -5.26 -3.95 -13.60
C LEU A 322 -5.11 -5.33 -14.25
N ARG A 323 -4.11 -5.47 -15.10
CA ARG A 323 -3.88 -6.66 -15.94
C ARG A 323 -2.76 -7.52 -15.36
N HIS A 324 -2.87 -8.82 -15.60
CA HIS A 324 -1.76 -9.73 -15.37
C HIS A 324 -0.73 -9.57 -16.50
N CYS A 325 0.54 -9.43 -16.13
CA CYS A 325 1.68 -9.29 -17.06
C CYS A 325 2.56 -10.55 -16.95
N ASP A 326 2.58 -11.42 -17.97
CA ASP A 326 3.41 -12.64 -17.94
C ASP A 326 4.91 -12.34 -17.97
N GLU A 327 5.31 -11.21 -18.57
CA GLU A 327 6.69 -10.75 -18.69
C GLU A 327 7.29 -10.26 -17.37
N SER A 328 6.50 -9.82 -16.39
CA SER A 328 7.01 -9.38 -15.09
C SER A 328 7.62 -10.52 -14.29
N PRO A 329 8.67 -10.28 -13.48
CA PRO A 329 9.17 -11.29 -12.55
C PRO A 329 8.12 -11.62 -11.49
N LYS A 330 8.03 -12.90 -11.10
CA LYS A 330 7.00 -13.38 -10.19
C LYS A 330 7.55 -13.62 -8.79
N LEU A 331 6.91 -13.01 -7.80
CA LEU A 331 7.17 -13.26 -6.39
C LEU A 331 6.89 -14.74 -6.06
N PRO A 332 7.69 -15.38 -5.21
CA PRO A 332 7.53 -16.78 -4.84
C PRO A 332 6.31 -17.07 -3.97
N ALA A 333 5.64 -16.03 -3.45
CA ALA A 333 4.43 -16.12 -2.64
C ALA A 333 3.56 -14.88 -2.87
N GLY A 334 2.37 -14.85 -2.28
CA GLY A 334 1.61 -13.61 -2.15
C GLY A 334 2.20 -12.69 -1.06
N TYR A 335 1.64 -11.50 -0.88
CA TYR A 335 2.26 -10.44 -0.07
C TYR A 335 2.38 -10.78 1.41
N PHE A 336 1.42 -11.51 1.99
CA PHE A 336 1.54 -11.97 3.38
C PHE A 336 2.71 -12.96 3.53
N GLY A 337 2.87 -13.86 2.57
CA GLY A 337 4.00 -14.78 2.51
C GLY A 337 5.34 -14.07 2.26
N MET A 338 5.36 -13.04 1.42
CA MET A 338 6.55 -12.25 1.14
C MET A 338 7.02 -11.45 2.35
N VAL A 339 6.09 -10.88 3.15
CA VAL A 339 6.44 -10.23 4.42
C VAL A 339 7.10 -11.21 5.38
N LEU A 340 6.56 -12.43 5.51
CA LEU A 340 7.20 -13.46 6.33
C LEU A 340 8.61 -13.80 5.82
N LEU A 341 8.79 -13.99 4.52
CA LEU A 341 10.09 -14.27 3.93
C LEU A 341 11.08 -13.15 4.16
N ALA A 342 10.70 -11.90 3.92
CA ALA A 342 11.58 -10.74 4.04
C ALA A 342 12.00 -10.47 5.49
N LEU A 343 11.09 -10.64 6.46
CA LEU A 343 11.33 -10.31 7.85
C LEU A 343 11.95 -11.46 8.66
N ALA A 344 11.46 -12.69 8.46
CA ALA A 344 11.83 -13.84 9.29
C ALA A 344 12.77 -14.83 8.57
N MET A 345 12.82 -14.84 7.26
CA MET A 345 13.59 -15.83 6.48
C MET A 345 14.44 -15.17 5.37
N PRO A 346 15.29 -14.16 5.67
CA PRO A 346 15.95 -13.32 4.67
C PRO A 346 16.85 -14.11 3.71
N GLN A 347 17.51 -15.18 4.14
CA GLN A 347 18.34 -16.01 3.24
C GLN A 347 17.48 -16.78 2.24
N ARG A 348 16.28 -17.24 2.66
CA ARG A 348 15.34 -17.91 1.76
C ARG A 348 14.72 -16.94 0.77
N PHE A 349 14.37 -15.73 1.25
CA PHE A 349 13.92 -14.62 0.41
C PHE A 349 14.93 -14.35 -0.71
N GLU A 350 16.18 -14.04 -0.35
CA GLU A 350 17.25 -13.71 -1.29
C GLU A 350 17.48 -14.84 -2.32
N ARG A 351 17.54 -16.10 -1.86
CA ARG A 351 17.72 -17.25 -2.75
C ARG A 351 16.60 -17.39 -3.78
N LEU A 352 15.33 -17.26 -3.35
CA LEU A 352 14.16 -17.41 -4.24
C LEU A 352 14.07 -16.25 -5.24
N MET A 353 14.25 -15.03 -4.77
CA MET A 353 14.23 -13.84 -5.63
C MET A 353 15.37 -13.86 -6.66
N THR A 354 16.58 -14.22 -6.22
CA THR A 354 17.75 -14.36 -7.12
C THR A 354 17.52 -15.42 -8.19
N ALA A 355 16.91 -16.56 -7.84
CA ALA A 355 16.60 -17.61 -8.80
C ALA A 355 15.66 -17.12 -9.92
N GLU A 356 14.63 -16.33 -9.57
CA GLU A 356 13.72 -15.76 -10.56
C GLU A 356 14.39 -14.69 -11.43
N LEU A 357 15.23 -13.81 -10.84
CA LEU A 357 16.01 -12.82 -11.61
C LEU A 357 16.92 -13.50 -12.63
N LYS A 358 17.63 -14.58 -12.22
CA LYS A 358 18.48 -15.38 -13.13
C LYS A 358 17.66 -16.03 -14.24
N ARG A 359 16.52 -16.64 -13.89
CA ARG A 359 15.64 -17.31 -14.85
C ARG A 359 15.13 -16.33 -15.91
N ARG A 360 14.85 -15.10 -15.53
CA ARG A 360 14.32 -14.05 -16.41
C ARG A 360 15.40 -13.16 -17.04
N GLN A 361 16.66 -13.33 -16.70
CA GLN A 361 17.73 -12.45 -17.14
C GLN A 361 17.47 -10.98 -16.78
N LEU A 362 17.08 -10.71 -15.51
CA LEU A 362 16.76 -9.37 -15.00
C LEU A 362 17.76 -8.89 -13.94
N GLY A 363 17.72 -7.59 -13.63
CA GLY A 363 18.62 -6.97 -12.66
C GLY A 363 20.09 -7.18 -13.02
N PRO A 364 20.95 -7.65 -12.08
CA PRO A 364 22.38 -7.85 -12.34
C PRO A 364 22.68 -9.04 -13.27
N PHE A 365 21.67 -9.80 -13.70
CA PHE A 365 21.84 -10.99 -14.57
C PHE A 365 21.44 -10.73 -16.04
N ARG A 366 21.21 -9.49 -16.43
CA ARG A 366 20.97 -9.07 -17.82
C ARG A 366 22.23 -9.03 -18.65
#